data_12c465231ed3ba8656920b26325dc798
#
_entry.id   12c465231ed3ba8656920b26325dc798
#
_cell.length_a   1.000
_cell.length_b   1.000
_cell.length_c   1.000
_cell.angle_alpha   90.00
_cell.angle_beta   90.00
_cell.angle_gamma   90.00
#
_symmetry.space_group_name_H-M   'P 1'
#
loop_
_entity.id
_entity.type
_entity.pdbx_description
1 polymer ?
#
loop_
_entity_poly.entity_id
_entity_poly.type
_entity_poly.pdbx_seq_one_letter_code
_entity_poly.pdbx_strand_id
1 'polypeptide(L)'
;MKTLISALAVLFVADALWATAVIEQTTVRQRWPVSRVIDIDYVLSSDPGEFSDVKMSFYDGDTPIEIGAFALSGEFACVSDGSHRLTVDLAKSAIRDIPSLGAFRVVLTPVESPLYMIVDMRKTGADDPRVTYVTRTDLLSGEHGAYETDLSKLGIANCSLKDPIVWTGCTNDERFVSTHMLFRRILPGSFVAAGTTADAPNVSVTMPFWISVFEFTRGHYDAIVDSKAMSYPLALKYRRPIYNLSTESVRGSTNATGGVNWPETGYAKIDETKTLSKLRRQSGLLVDLPTEAQWELAYRAGTTTKFYTGSGDDSAASLIGRNSSNGGWWDNGNGKGKQWHPSETDPNWPSEGYAPAGYYIPNAYGVYDMSGNVEEVCLDWYASASSADHLGANPVGPTKETGSSAKRVARGGSAWHGASDTGVSQRQQTGQDEGSSLFGFRFVVLDGMVQK
;
A
#
# COMPACT_ATOMS: atom_id res chain seq x y z
N MET A 1 22.02 32.25 -28.39
CA MET A 1 22.03 31.06 -29.24
C MET A 1 20.71 30.33 -29.04
N LYS A 2 19.87 30.28 -30.07
CA LYS A 2 18.57 29.59 -30.02
C LYS A 2 18.83 28.10 -30.20
N THR A 3 18.72 27.30 -29.15
CA THR A 3 18.69 25.85 -29.32
C THR A 3 17.24 25.47 -29.51
N LEU A 4 16.85 25.32 -30.76
CA LEU A 4 15.61 24.65 -31.13
C LEU A 4 15.80 23.16 -30.83
N ILE A 5 14.96 22.61 -29.97
CA ILE A 5 14.72 21.17 -29.97
C ILE A 5 13.90 20.91 -31.21
N SER A 6 14.53 20.38 -32.28
CA SER A 6 13.84 20.02 -33.49
C SER A 6 12.88 18.86 -33.23
N ALA A 7 11.73 18.93 -33.88
CA ALA A 7 10.62 17.99 -33.77
C ALA A 7 11.06 16.53 -33.83
N LEU A 8 10.53 15.75 -32.92
CA LEU A 8 10.88 14.38 -32.67
C LEU A 8 10.05 13.42 -33.51
N ALA A 9 10.72 12.42 -34.10
CA ALA A 9 10.05 11.25 -34.67
C ALA A 9 9.73 10.25 -33.57
N VAL A 10 8.48 9.87 -33.47
CA VAL A 10 8.02 8.77 -32.60
C VAL A 10 8.10 7.49 -33.44
N LEU A 11 8.92 6.56 -33.02
CA LEU A 11 8.96 5.22 -33.61
C LEU A 11 8.03 4.30 -32.75
N PHE A 12 7.02 3.76 -33.42
CA PHE A 12 6.19 2.72 -32.81
C PHE A 12 6.91 1.37 -32.97
N VAL A 13 7.22 0.71 -31.87
CA VAL A 13 7.54 -0.71 -31.86
C VAL A 13 6.36 -1.42 -31.20
N ALA A 14 5.54 -2.07 -32.02
CA ALA A 14 4.47 -2.94 -31.55
C ALA A 14 5.04 -4.34 -31.42
N ASP A 15 5.36 -4.73 -30.20
CA ASP A 15 5.58 -6.12 -29.83
C ASP A 15 4.92 -6.38 -28.46
N ALA A 16 3.61 -6.60 -28.50
CA ALA A 16 2.92 -7.41 -27.49
C ALA A 16 1.50 -7.72 -27.94
N LEU A 17 1.20 -8.95 -28.13
CA LEU A 17 -0.07 -9.48 -28.67
C LEU A 17 -1.30 -9.31 -27.74
N TRP A 18 -1.22 -8.53 -26.64
CA TRP A 18 -2.30 -8.43 -25.65
C TRP A 18 -2.55 -7.05 -25.04
N ALA A 19 -1.82 -6.01 -25.41
CA ALA A 19 -2.11 -4.66 -24.91
C ALA A 19 -3.09 -3.97 -25.89
N THR A 20 -4.34 -3.81 -25.47
CA THR A 20 -5.33 -2.99 -26.22
C THR A 20 -5.01 -1.51 -26.15
N ALA A 21 -4.17 -1.08 -25.20
CA ALA A 21 -3.79 0.30 -25.00
C ALA A 21 -2.67 0.74 -25.96
N VAL A 22 -2.85 1.92 -26.60
CA VAL A 22 -1.92 2.51 -27.57
C VAL A 22 -1.66 3.97 -27.22
N ILE A 23 -0.40 4.40 -27.31
CA ILE A 23 -0.07 5.84 -27.31
C ILE A 23 -0.25 6.38 -28.72
N GLU A 24 -1.27 7.20 -28.94
CA GLU A 24 -1.60 7.76 -30.25
C GLU A 24 -0.79 9.01 -30.58
N GLN A 25 -0.48 9.82 -29.58
CA GLN A 25 0.22 11.08 -29.75
C GLN A 25 1.12 11.37 -28.57
N THR A 26 2.30 11.91 -28.85
CA THR A 26 3.24 12.39 -27.82
C THR A 26 3.81 13.73 -28.22
N THR A 27 3.81 14.69 -27.31
CA THR A 27 4.42 16.02 -27.48
C THR A 27 5.36 16.31 -26.33
N VAL A 28 6.60 16.66 -26.63
CA VAL A 28 7.64 16.98 -25.66
C VAL A 28 7.94 18.46 -25.68
N ARG A 29 7.88 19.13 -24.54
CA ARG A 29 8.14 20.58 -24.42
C ARG A 29 9.00 20.89 -23.21
N GLN A 30 10.10 21.57 -23.41
CA GLN A 30 10.83 22.22 -22.34
C GLN A 30 10.08 23.49 -21.92
N ARG A 31 9.83 23.69 -20.62
CA ARG A 31 9.02 24.85 -20.14
C ARG A 31 9.62 26.19 -20.52
N TRP A 32 10.96 26.31 -20.40
CA TRP A 32 11.72 27.51 -20.76
C TRP A 32 13.09 27.11 -21.31
N PRO A 33 13.74 27.95 -22.13
CA PRO A 33 15.06 27.63 -22.69
C PRO A 33 16.14 27.29 -21.66
N VAL A 34 15.99 27.75 -20.43
CA VAL A 34 16.93 27.50 -19.33
C VAL A 34 16.34 26.59 -18.25
N SER A 35 15.07 26.20 -18.37
CA SER A 35 14.43 25.28 -17.44
C SER A 35 14.93 23.88 -17.65
N ARG A 36 15.13 23.16 -16.56
CA ARG A 36 15.43 21.73 -16.57
C ARG A 36 14.16 20.86 -16.48
N VAL A 37 13.00 21.48 -16.62
CA VAL A 37 11.70 20.81 -16.55
C VAL A 37 11.15 20.61 -17.97
N ILE A 38 10.81 19.36 -18.28
CA ILE A 38 10.25 18.94 -19.55
C ILE A 38 8.85 18.39 -19.27
N ASP A 39 7.86 18.94 -19.98
CA ASP A 39 6.50 18.40 -20.02
C ASP A 39 6.36 17.47 -21.21
N ILE A 40 5.75 16.32 -20.98
CA ILE A 40 5.44 15.31 -21.98
C ILE A 40 3.92 15.11 -21.96
N ASP A 41 3.25 15.62 -22.99
CA ASP A 41 1.82 15.39 -23.20
C ASP A 41 1.64 14.19 -24.10
N TYR A 42 0.71 13.29 -23.76
CA TYR A 42 0.41 12.13 -24.58
C TYR A 42 -1.08 11.80 -24.57
N VAL A 43 -1.54 11.08 -25.57
CA VAL A 43 -2.90 10.55 -25.67
C VAL A 43 -2.81 9.04 -25.60
N LEU A 44 -3.47 8.46 -24.59
CA LEU A 44 -3.64 7.02 -24.45
C LEU A 44 -5.01 6.65 -25.01
N SER A 45 -5.07 5.65 -25.87
CA SER A 45 -6.29 4.99 -26.31
C SER A 45 -6.34 3.60 -25.70
N SER A 46 -7.39 3.28 -24.96
CA SER A 46 -7.61 1.99 -24.31
C SER A 46 -9.11 1.68 -24.20
N ASP A 47 -9.44 0.43 -23.93
CA ASP A 47 -10.83 0.05 -23.73
C ASP A 47 -11.41 0.69 -22.45
N PRO A 48 -12.72 1.01 -22.42
CA PRO A 48 -13.36 1.61 -21.27
C PRO A 48 -13.21 0.78 -19.99
N GLY A 49 -12.63 1.39 -18.97
CA GLY A 49 -12.42 0.75 -17.66
C GLY A 49 -11.08 0.04 -17.51
N GLU A 50 -10.27 -0.01 -18.56
CA GLU A 50 -8.89 -0.47 -18.47
C GLU A 50 -7.96 0.63 -17.97
N PHE A 51 -6.94 0.21 -17.25
CA PHE A 51 -5.88 1.09 -16.76
C PHE A 51 -4.53 0.57 -17.20
N SER A 52 -3.70 1.48 -17.67
CA SER A 52 -2.34 1.19 -18.11
C SER A 52 -1.32 1.96 -17.29
N ASP A 53 -0.16 1.37 -17.10
CA ASP A 53 1.03 2.09 -16.74
C ASP A 53 1.77 2.50 -18.00
N VAL A 54 2.36 3.68 -18.00
CA VAL A 54 3.17 4.14 -19.13
C VAL A 54 4.63 4.05 -18.75
N LYS A 55 5.31 3.02 -19.25
CA LYS A 55 6.76 2.88 -19.13
C LYS A 55 7.46 3.90 -20.02
N MET A 56 8.56 4.45 -19.51
CA MET A 56 9.32 5.49 -20.19
C MET A 56 10.76 5.05 -20.40
N SER A 57 11.26 5.23 -21.60
CA SER A 57 12.68 5.13 -21.92
C SER A 57 13.16 6.47 -22.46
N PHE A 58 14.23 7.00 -21.88
CA PHE A 58 14.77 8.32 -22.21
C PHE A 58 16.12 8.21 -22.91
N TYR A 59 16.38 9.12 -23.85
CA TYR A 59 17.57 9.10 -24.67
C TYR A 59 18.09 10.53 -24.92
N ASP A 60 19.40 10.66 -25.10
CA ASP A 60 20.03 11.80 -25.77
C ASP A 60 20.53 11.33 -27.15
N GLY A 61 19.82 11.72 -28.21
CA GLY A 61 19.94 11.07 -29.49
C GLY A 61 19.58 9.58 -29.42
N ASP A 62 20.54 8.71 -29.69
CA ASP A 62 20.38 7.25 -29.57
C ASP A 62 20.99 6.68 -28.28
N THR A 63 21.60 7.53 -27.45
CA THR A 63 22.21 7.10 -26.19
C THR A 63 21.15 7.05 -25.09
N PRO A 64 20.92 5.89 -24.44
CA PRO A 64 20.02 5.80 -23.30
C PRO A 64 20.52 6.67 -22.13
N ILE A 65 19.60 7.37 -21.46
CA ILE A 65 19.88 8.15 -20.27
C ILE A 65 18.96 7.71 -19.13
N GLU A 66 19.52 7.64 -17.93
CA GLU A 66 18.74 7.29 -16.75
C GLU A 66 18.08 8.53 -16.13
N ILE A 67 16.75 8.49 -16.03
CA ILE A 67 15.94 9.46 -15.33
C ILE A 67 15.35 8.72 -14.13
N GLY A 68 15.85 9.00 -12.92
CA GLY A 68 15.33 8.36 -11.71
C GLY A 68 13.87 8.73 -11.42
N ALA A 69 13.15 7.84 -10.75
CA ALA A 69 11.72 8.02 -10.44
C ALA A 69 11.40 9.35 -9.73
N PHE A 70 12.29 9.86 -8.90
CA PHE A 70 12.13 11.15 -8.22
C PHE A 70 12.13 12.38 -9.16
N ALA A 71 12.61 12.21 -10.37
CA ALA A 71 12.57 13.25 -11.38
C ALA A 71 11.24 13.26 -12.15
N LEU A 72 10.38 12.28 -11.95
CA LEU A 72 9.12 12.11 -12.64
C LEU A 72 7.95 12.56 -11.77
N SER A 73 6.97 13.18 -12.39
CA SER A 73 5.69 13.53 -11.76
C SER A 73 4.58 13.60 -12.82
N GLY A 74 3.32 13.55 -12.37
CA GLY A 74 2.16 13.59 -13.26
C GLY A 74 1.55 12.20 -13.51
N GLU A 75 0.89 12.03 -14.64
CA GLU A 75 0.04 10.88 -14.95
C GLU A 75 0.80 9.88 -15.81
N PHE A 76 1.29 8.82 -15.22
CA PHE A 76 1.99 7.72 -15.92
C PHE A 76 1.75 6.35 -15.28
N ALA A 77 1.01 6.30 -14.20
CA ALA A 77 0.63 5.07 -13.51
C ALA A 77 -0.88 5.01 -13.33
N CYS A 78 -1.48 3.87 -13.63
CA CYS A 78 -2.94 3.67 -13.61
C CYS A 78 -3.71 4.72 -14.42
N VAL A 79 -3.24 5.04 -15.62
CA VAL A 79 -3.91 5.99 -16.52
C VAL A 79 -4.98 5.28 -17.33
N SER A 80 -6.12 5.92 -17.49
CA SER A 80 -7.23 5.48 -18.35
C SER A 80 -7.12 6.11 -19.73
N ASP A 81 -8.06 5.78 -20.60
CA ASP A 81 -8.22 6.44 -21.90
C ASP A 81 -8.26 7.97 -21.78
N GLY A 82 -7.59 8.68 -22.66
CA GLY A 82 -7.60 10.15 -22.73
C GLY A 82 -6.25 10.83 -22.86
N SER A 83 -6.26 12.15 -22.63
CA SER A 83 -5.08 13.01 -22.69
C SER A 83 -4.44 13.16 -21.33
N HIS A 84 -3.14 12.95 -21.26
CA HIS A 84 -2.35 12.93 -20.05
C HIS A 84 -1.11 13.79 -20.14
N ARG A 85 -0.57 14.18 -18.99
CA ARG A 85 0.71 14.87 -18.87
C ARG A 85 1.56 14.24 -17.80
N LEU A 86 2.80 14.00 -18.14
CA LEU A 86 3.87 13.74 -17.20
C LEU A 86 4.95 14.83 -17.30
N THR A 87 5.71 15.01 -16.25
CA THR A 87 6.75 16.03 -16.15
C THR A 87 8.04 15.38 -15.69
N VAL A 88 9.14 15.73 -16.35
CA VAL A 88 10.50 15.31 -16.02
C VAL A 88 11.28 16.51 -15.50
N ASP A 89 11.73 16.46 -14.25
CA ASP A 89 12.63 17.46 -13.65
C ASP A 89 14.07 16.95 -13.68
N LEU A 90 14.81 17.34 -14.70
CA LEU A 90 16.20 16.88 -14.90
C LEU A 90 17.14 17.33 -13.77
N ALA A 91 16.77 18.36 -13.00
CA ALA A 91 17.56 18.79 -11.82
C ALA A 91 17.52 17.75 -10.69
N LYS A 92 16.52 16.88 -10.70
CA LYS A 92 16.36 15.79 -9.72
C LYS A 92 16.83 14.43 -10.27
N SER A 93 17.33 14.38 -11.49
CA SER A 93 17.79 13.15 -12.15
C SER A 93 19.28 12.88 -11.94
N ALA A 94 19.74 11.68 -12.35
CA ALA A 94 21.15 11.32 -12.33
C ALA A 94 21.97 12.19 -13.30
N ILE A 95 21.36 12.81 -14.31
CA ILE A 95 21.99 13.68 -15.31
C ILE A 95 21.88 15.17 -14.94
N ARG A 96 21.62 15.50 -13.67
CA ARG A 96 21.48 16.89 -13.19
C ARG A 96 22.68 17.79 -13.50
N ASP A 97 23.87 17.23 -13.60
CA ASP A 97 25.13 17.96 -13.83
C ASP A 97 25.47 18.08 -15.34
N ILE A 98 24.71 17.46 -16.23
CA ILE A 98 24.87 17.60 -17.68
C ILE A 98 24.30 18.96 -18.10
N PRO A 99 25.11 19.88 -18.69
CA PRO A 99 24.67 21.24 -18.95
C PRO A 99 23.60 21.35 -20.04
N SER A 100 23.59 20.44 -21.02
CA SER A 100 22.59 20.37 -22.09
C SER A 100 22.53 18.98 -22.69
N LEU A 101 21.35 18.58 -23.16
CA LEU A 101 21.15 17.39 -23.97
C LEU A 101 21.14 17.81 -25.46
N GLY A 102 21.76 17.00 -26.29
CA GLY A 102 21.85 17.27 -27.74
C GLY A 102 20.50 17.07 -28.45
N ALA A 103 19.83 15.97 -28.14
CA ALA A 103 18.54 15.59 -28.72
C ALA A 103 17.73 14.70 -27.73
N PHE A 104 17.05 15.36 -26.78
CA PHE A 104 16.21 14.64 -25.83
C PHE A 104 15.06 13.91 -26.56
N ARG A 105 14.95 12.62 -26.30
CA ARG A 105 13.91 11.76 -26.84
C ARG A 105 13.31 10.89 -25.74
N VAL A 106 12.02 10.67 -25.78
CA VAL A 106 11.30 9.73 -24.90
C VAL A 106 10.53 8.72 -25.75
N VAL A 107 10.52 7.48 -25.30
CA VAL A 107 9.64 6.43 -25.80
C VAL A 107 8.69 6.07 -24.69
N LEU A 108 7.39 6.14 -24.97
CA LEU A 108 6.31 5.78 -24.06
C LEU A 108 5.74 4.44 -24.51
N THR A 109 5.64 3.48 -23.57
CA THR A 109 5.09 2.16 -23.85
C THR A 109 4.01 1.87 -22.82
N PRO A 110 2.73 1.76 -23.21
CA PRO A 110 1.68 1.35 -22.30
C PRO A 110 1.84 -0.13 -21.97
N VAL A 111 1.60 -0.46 -20.72
CA VAL A 111 1.56 -1.85 -20.21
C VAL A 111 0.36 -2.01 -19.28
N GLU A 112 -0.20 -3.20 -19.21
CA GLU A 112 -1.29 -3.45 -18.27
C GLU A 112 -0.87 -3.11 -16.84
N SER A 113 -1.72 -2.36 -16.11
CA SER A 113 -1.45 -1.99 -14.73
C SER A 113 -1.50 -3.21 -13.83
N PRO A 114 -0.44 -3.52 -13.07
CA PRO A 114 -0.47 -4.65 -12.17
C PRO A 114 -1.40 -4.40 -10.99
N LEU A 115 -2.06 -5.44 -10.53
CA LEU A 115 -2.98 -5.41 -9.40
C LEU A 115 -2.32 -5.84 -8.09
N TYR A 116 -1.39 -6.79 -8.17
CA TYR A 116 -0.65 -7.30 -7.03
C TYR A 116 0.85 -7.29 -7.29
N MET A 117 1.61 -7.21 -6.21
CA MET A 117 3.06 -7.25 -6.19
C MET A 117 3.49 -8.28 -5.15
N ILE A 118 4.28 -9.26 -5.58
CA ILE A 118 4.88 -10.29 -4.73
C ILE A 118 6.34 -9.92 -4.49
N VAL A 119 6.75 -9.88 -3.25
CA VAL A 119 8.13 -9.56 -2.85
C VAL A 119 8.73 -10.78 -2.14
N ASP A 120 9.71 -11.43 -2.75
CA ASP A 120 10.48 -12.51 -2.11
C ASP A 120 11.57 -11.91 -1.21
N MET A 121 11.39 -12.03 0.10
CA MET A 121 12.29 -11.47 1.09
C MET A 121 13.56 -12.31 1.33
N ARG A 122 13.63 -13.52 0.78
CA ARG A 122 14.80 -14.41 0.92
C ARG A 122 15.90 -14.12 -0.10
N LYS A 123 15.54 -13.52 -1.23
CA LYS A 123 16.46 -13.25 -2.33
C LYS A 123 17.37 -12.06 -2.02
N THR A 124 18.68 -12.24 -2.16
CA THR A 124 19.68 -11.23 -1.80
C THR A 124 20.58 -10.81 -2.96
N GLY A 125 20.41 -11.41 -4.16
CA GLY A 125 21.22 -11.12 -5.35
C GLY A 125 20.68 -9.97 -6.20
N ALA A 126 21.56 -9.22 -6.86
CA ALA A 126 21.15 -8.14 -7.77
C ALA A 126 20.49 -8.64 -9.06
N ASP A 127 20.78 -9.87 -9.47
CA ASP A 127 20.35 -10.46 -10.74
C ASP A 127 19.05 -11.26 -10.65
N ASP A 128 18.48 -11.40 -9.46
CA ASP A 128 17.28 -12.20 -9.25
C ASP A 128 16.06 -11.30 -9.00
N PRO A 129 14.98 -11.39 -9.78
CA PRO A 129 13.80 -10.56 -9.59
C PRO A 129 13.19 -10.84 -8.21
N ARG A 130 13.34 -9.88 -7.29
CA ARG A 130 12.76 -9.95 -5.95
C ARG A 130 11.28 -9.59 -5.95
N VAL A 131 10.87 -8.90 -6.99
CA VAL A 131 9.53 -8.38 -7.17
C VAL A 131 8.92 -8.99 -8.41
N THR A 132 7.75 -9.58 -8.25
CA THR A 132 6.92 -10.08 -9.35
C THR A 132 5.59 -9.35 -9.30
N TYR A 133 5.13 -8.89 -10.44
CA TYR A 133 3.84 -8.25 -10.58
C TYR A 133 2.82 -9.25 -11.14
N VAL A 134 1.58 -9.14 -10.65
CA VAL A 134 0.44 -9.94 -11.09
C VAL A 134 -0.63 -8.99 -11.62
N THR A 135 -0.98 -9.13 -12.88
CA THR A 135 -1.97 -8.31 -13.57
C THR A 135 -3.38 -8.93 -13.43
N ARG A 136 -4.39 -8.24 -13.95
CA ARG A 136 -5.73 -8.79 -14.08
C ARG A 136 -5.74 -10.00 -15.01
N THR A 137 -5.03 -9.92 -16.12
CA THR A 137 -4.91 -11.01 -17.10
C THR A 137 -4.30 -12.25 -16.46
N ASP A 138 -3.24 -12.09 -15.65
CA ASP A 138 -2.62 -13.21 -14.93
C ASP A 138 -3.61 -13.89 -13.98
N LEU A 139 -4.44 -13.14 -13.26
CA LEU A 139 -5.46 -13.72 -12.40
C LEU A 139 -6.55 -14.44 -13.19
N LEU A 140 -7.01 -13.86 -14.29
CA LEU A 140 -8.04 -14.45 -15.14
C LEU A 140 -7.56 -15.71 -15.87
N SER A 141 -6.26 -15.87 -16.10
CA SER A 141 -5.68 -17.10 -16.66
C SER A 141 -5.87 -18.33 -15.75
N GLY A 142 -6.07 -18.09 -14.44
CA GLY A 142 -6.19 -19.13 -13.42
C GLY A 142 -4.87 -19.70 -12.93
N GLU A 143 -3.72 -19.24 -13.44
CA GLU A 143 -2.39 -19.72 -13.01
C GLU A 143 -2.10 -19.43 -11.53
N HIS A 144 -2.73 -18.37 -11.00
CA HIS A 144 -2.60 -17.97 -9.61
C HIS A 144 -3.67 -18.58 -8.68
N GLY A 145 -4.51 -19.49 -9.18
CA GLY A 145 -5.57 -20.14 -8.41
C GLY A 145 -6.86 -19.32 -8.35
N ALA A 146 -7.61 -19.45 -7.25
CA ALA A 146 -8.96 -18.90 -7.16
C ALA A 146 -8.97 -17.37 -7.07
N TYR A 147 -9.93 -16.76 -7.75
CA TYR A 147 -10.27 -15.34 -7.65
C TYR A 147 -11.80 -15.18 -7.65
N GLU A 148 -12.27 -14.01 -7.26
CA GLU A 148 -13.71 -13.68 -7.29
C GLU A 148 -13.92 -12.27 -7.88
N THR A 149 -14.89 -12.17 -8.77
CA THR A 149 -15.31 -10.90 -9.39
C THR A 149 -16.70 -10.47 -8.91
N ASP A 150 -17.48 -11.42 -8.41
CA ASP A 150 -18.79 -11.15 -7.81
C ASP A 150 -18.66 -10.94 -6.31
N LEU A 151 -18.57 -9.66 -5.91
CA LEU A 151 -18.41 -9.28 -4.51
C LEU A 151 -19.53 -9.79 -3.59
N SER A 152 -20.73 -10.09 -4.13
CA SER A 152 -21.81 -10.62 -3.33
C SER A 152 -21.50 -12.00 -2.75
N LYS A 153 -20.70 -12.80 -3.44
CA LYS A 153 -20.19 -14.09 -2.95
C LYS A 153 -19.23 -13.96 -1.77
N LEU A 154 -18.59 -12.78 -1.65
CA LEU A 154 -17.78 -12.41 -0.51
C LEU A 154 -18.59 -11.67 0.56
N GLY A 155 -19.91 -11.58 0.42
CA GLY A 155 -20.77 -10.85 1.35
C GLY A 155 -20.54 -9.34 1.35
N ILE A 156 -19.99 -8.79 0.27
CA ILE A 156 -19.74 -7.35 0.11
C ILE A 156 -20.86 -6.73 -0.73
N ALA A 157 -21.53 -5.72 -0.18
CA ALA A 157 -22.58 -4.97 -0.84
C ALA A 157 -22.22 -3.47 -0.91
N ASN A 158 -22.97 -2.71 -1.72
CA ASN A 158 -22.85 -1.24 -1.79
C ASN A 158 -21.42 -0.75 -2.06
N CYS A 159 -20.65 -1.50 -2.86
CA CYS A 159 -19.30 -1.15 -3.26
C CYS A 159 -19.34 -0.38 -4.59
N SER A 160 -18.63 0.74 -4.65
CA SER A 160 -18.55 1.60 -5.84
C SER A 160 -17.40 1.26 -6.79
N LEU A 161 -16.58 0.28 -6.46
CA LEU A 161 -15.51 -0.16 -7.36
C LEU A 161 -16.11 -0.71 -8.66
N LYS A 162 -15.60 -0.22 -9.78
CA LYS A 162 -15.93 -0.76 -11.09
C LYS A 162 -15.08 -1.99 -11.34
N ASP A 163 -15.74 -3.07 -11.76
CA ASP A 163 -15.07 -4.29 -12.21
C ASP A 163 -14.02 -4.84 -11.21
N PRO A 164 -14.41 -5.12 -9.95
CA PRO A 164 -13.50 -5.63 -8.94
C PRO A 164 -12.99 -7.02 -9.28
N ILE A 165 -11.76 -7.34 -8.87
CA ILE A 165 -11.23 -8.69 -8.86
C ILE A 165 -10.43 -8.90 -7.57
N VAL A 166 -10.79 -9.93 -6.84
CA VAL A 166 -10.20 -10.31 -5.55
C VAL A 166 -9.48 -11.64 -5.71
N TRP A 167 -8.18 -11.65 -5.47
CA TRP A 167 -7.40 -12.89 -5.48
C TRP A 167 -7.60 -13.66 -4.18
N THR A 168 -8.59 -14.53 -4.16
CA THR A 168 -8.93 -15.36 -2.97
C THR A 168 -7.97 -16.53 -2.79
N GLY A 169 -7.37 -17.02 -3.85
CA GLY A 169 -6.39 -18.12 -3.81
C GLY A 169 -5.09 -17.79 -3.08
N CYS A 170 -4.79 -16.51 -2.84
CA CYS A 170 -3.57 -16.11 -2.16
C CYS A 170 -3.49 -16.62 -0.71
N THR A 171 -4.60 -16.90 -0.05
CA THR A 171 -4.64 -17.46 1.31
C THR A 171 -4.17 -18.91 1.39
N ASN A 172 -4.11 -19.61 0.26
CA ASN A 172 -3.64 -21.01 0.18
C ASN A 172 -2.12 -21.12 0.08
N ASP A 173 -1.42 -20.01 -0.17
CA ASP A 173 0.04 -19.98 -0.26
C ASP A 173 0.65 -19.40 1.03
N GLU A 174 1.06 -20.30 1.91
CA GLU A 174 1.66 -19.92 3.20
C GLU A 174 2.95 -19.08 3.08
N ARG A 175 3.55 -19.01 1.88
CA ARG A 175 4.68 -18.11 1.63
C ARG A 175 4.29 -16.65 1.82
N PHE A 176 3.06 -16.28 1.47
CA PHE A 176 2.55 -14.90 1.59
C PHE A 176 2.31 -14.42 3.02
N VAL A 177 2.40 -15.31 3.98
CA VAL A 177 2.35 -14.98 5.42
C VAL A 177 3.68 -15.30 6.12
N SER A 178 4.77 -15.48 5.36
CA SER A 178 6.09 -15.83 5.91
C SER A 178 7.27 -15.25 5.13
N THR A 179 7.67 -15.88 4.04
CA THR A 179 8.89 -15.54 3.29
C THR A 179 8.68 -14.58 2.13
N HIS A 180 7.43 -14.34 1.76
CA HIS A 180 7.05 -13.39 0.72
C HIS A 180 6.04 -12.40 1.30
N MET A 181 6.12 -11.15 0.88
CA MET A 181 5.05 -10.19 1.14
C MET A 181 4.23 -10.02 -0.13
N LEU A 182 2.92 -10.07 0.03
CA LEU A 182 1.96 -9.79 -1.03
C LEU A 182 1.37 -8.41 -0.81
N PHE A 183 1.42 -7.56 -1.83
CA PHE A 183 0.87 -6.22 -1.81
C PHE A 183 -0.25 -6.09 -2.85
N ARG A 184 -1.29 -5.34 -2.50
CA ARG A 184 -2.36 -4.91 -3.40
C ARG A 184 -2.14 -3.46 -3.81
N ARG A 185 -2.30 -3.14 -5.08
CA ARG A 185 -2.28 -1.77 -5.58
C ARG A 185 -3.60 -1.09 -5.28
N ILE A 186 -3.53 0.07 -4.67
CA ILE A 186 -4.66 0.93 -4.36
C ILE A 186 -4.59 2.15 -5.26
N LEU A 187 -5.66 2.40 -5.99
CA LEU A 187 -5.76 3.54 -6.88
C LEU A 187 -6.07 4.83 -6.11
N PRO A 188 -5.75 6.00 -6.68
CA PRO A 188 -6.16 7.28 -6.11
C PRO A 188 -7.64 7.32 -5.80
N GLY A 189 -8.01 7.96 -4.71
CA GLY A 189 -9.40 8.04 -4.30
C GLY A 189 -9.66 9.12 -3.26
N SER A 190 -10.93 9.41 -3.03
CA SER A 190 -11.36 10.40 -2.05
C SER A 190 -12.51 9.85 -1.21
N PHE A 191 -12.57 10.27 0.04
CA PHE A 191 -13.59 9.86 1.00
C PHE A 191 -13.81 10.93 2.08
N VAL A 192 -14.96 10.87 2.76
CA VAL A 192 -15.17 11.61 4.00
C VAL A 192 -14.54 10.82 5.14
N ALA A 193 -13.60 11.42 5.86
CA ALA A 193 -12.87 10.73 6.93
C ALA A 193 -13.83 10.25 8.02
N ALA A 194 -13.60 9.03 8.48
CA ALA A 194 -14.39 8.46 9.58
C ALA A 194 -14.18 9.25 10.89
N GLY A 195 -15.27 9.44 11.64
CA GLY A 195 -15.24 10.23 12.89
C GLY A 195 -15.30 11.74 12.67
N THR A 196 -15.50 12.21 11.45
CA THR A 196 -15.78 13.61 11.11
C THR A 196 -17.27 13.82 10.78
N THR A 197 -17.68 15.07 10.63
CA THR A 197 -19.03 15.41 10.17
C THR A 197 -19.16 15.24 8.66
N ALA A 198 -20.38 15.09 8.15
CA ALA A 198 -20.63 14.97 6.71
C ALA A 198 -20.16 16.18 5.90
N ASP A 199 -20.05 17.35 6.54
CA ASP A 199 -19.58 18.60 5.92
C ASP A 199 -18.05 18.78 6.01
N ALA A 200 -17.33 17.83 6.59
CA ALA A 200 -15.89 17.91 6.66
C ALA A 200 -15.28 17.84 5.25
N PRO A 201 -14.15 18.55 5.01
CA PRO A 201 -13.43 18.41 3.76
C PRO A 201 -13.08 16.95 3.46
N ASN A 202 -13.22 16.53 2.21
CA ASN A 202 -12.80 15.21 1.79
C ASN A 202 -11.31 15.02 2.02
N VAL A 203 -10.95 13.82 2.43
CA VAL A 203 -9.58 13.30 2.34
C VAL A 203 -9.39 12.71 0.96
N SER A 204 -8.28 13.03 0.31
CA SER A 204 -7.91 12.42 -0.96
C SER A 204 -6.49 11.89 -0.92
N VAL A 205 -6.29 10.68 -1.43
CA VAL A 205 -4.98 10.12 -1.74
C VAL A 205 -4.83 10.22 -3.26
N THR A 206 -3.89 11.04 -3.71
CA THR A 206 -3.79 11.44 -5.12
C THR A 206 -2.82 10.61 -5.93
N MET A 207 -2.04 9.75 -5.27
CA MET A 207 -1.10 8.84 -5.93
C MET A 207 -1.46 7.39 -5.62
N PRO A 208 -1.32 6.48 -6.58
CA PRO A 208 -1.47 5.06 -6.30
C PRO A 208 -0.38 4.59 -5.35
N PHE A 209 -0.69 3.58 -4.56
CA PHE A 209 0.25 2.97 -3.63
C PHE A 209 -0.03 1.48 -3.49
N TRP A 210 0.93 0.76 -2.97
CA TRP A 210 0.82 -0.65 -2.65
C TRP A 210 0.61 -0.81 -1.15
N ILE A 211 -0.33 -1.67 -0.74
CA ILE A 211 -0.55 -2.00 0.66
C ILE A 211 -0.43 -3.52 0.83
N SER A 212 0.20 -3.99 1.91
CA SER A 212 0.30 -5.43 2.16
C SER A 212 -1.09 -6.04 2.36
N VAL A 213 -1.34 -7.13 1.66
CA VAL A 213 -2.62 -7.86 1.67
C VAL A 213 -2.94 -8.39 3.07
N PHE A 214 -1.92 -8.85 3.76
CA PHE A 214 -2.00 -9.38 5.12
C PHE A 214 -1.33 -8.44 6.12
N GLU A 215 -1.73 -8.54 7.38
CA GLU A 215 -0.99 -7.99 8.50
C GLU A 215 0.45 -8.54 8.51
N PHE A 216 1.38 -7.79 9.08
CA PHE A 216 2.76 -8.24 9.25
C PHE A 216 2.81 -9.38 10.26
N THR A 217 3.13 -10.59 9.81
CA THR A 217 3.03 -11.80 10.61
C THR A 217 4.32 -12.13 11.37
N ARG A 218 4.22 -13.06 12.31
CA ARG A 218 5.40 -13.64 12.97
C ARG A 218 6.31 -14.35 11.96
N GLY A 219 5.75 -14.98 10.93
CA GLY A 219 6.53 -15.60 9.85
C GLY A 219 7.36 -14.59 9.08
N HIS A 220 6.77 -13.46 8.70
CA HIS A 220 7.49 -12.36 8.06
C HIS A 220 8.63 -11.83 8.94
N TYR A 221 8.32 -11.58 10.22
CA TYR A 221 9.32 -11.08 11.16
C TYR A 221 10.52 -12.02 11.29
N ASP A 222 10.25 -13.30 11.52
CA ASP A 222 11.30 -14.30 11.69
C ASP A 222 12.14 -14.47 10.39
N ALA A 223 11.50 -14.37 9.22
CA ALA A 223 12.22 -14.40 7.93
C ALA A 223 13.13 -13.18 7.73
N ILE A 224 12.65 -11.99 8.10
CA ILE A 224 13.38 -10.73 7.89
C ILE A 224 14.46 -10.50 8.96
N VAL A 225 14.11 -10.71 10.23
CA VAL A 225 14.97 -10.32 11.36
C VAL A 225 15.93 -11.43 11.73
N ASP A 226 15.44 -12.66 11.79
CA ASP A 226 16.19 -13.82 12.25
C ASP A 226 16.74 -14.66 11.08
N SER A 227 16.41 -14.30 9.83
CA SER A 227 16.77 -15.05 8.61
C SER A 227 16.44 -16.55 8.73
N LYS A 228 15.34 -16.84 9.43
CA LYS A 228 14.97 -18.20 9.77
C LYS A 228 14.38 -18.94 8.59
N ALA A 229 14.89 -20.13 8.35
CA ALA A 229 14.28 -21.03 7.38
C ALA A 229 12.89 -21.48 7.85
N MET A 230 11.89 -21.37 6.98
CA MET A 230 10.53 -21.81 7.23
C MET A 230 10.33 -23.23 6.72
N SER A 231 9.64 -24.04 7.54
CA SER A 231 9.19 -25.38 7.15
C SER A 231 7.69 -25.36 6.89
N TYR A 232 7.26 -25.94 5.80
CA TYR A 232 5.83 -26.00 5.42
C TYR A 232 5.26 -27.41 5.63
N PRO A 233 3.96 -27.54 6.01
CA PRO A 233 3.06 -26.46 6.34
C PRO A 233 3.53 -25.66 7.58
N LEU A 234 3.21 -24.37 7.60
CA LEU A 234 3.61 -23.51 8.71
C LEU A 234 2.87 -23.87 9.99
N ALA A 235 3.62 -23.89 11.11
CA ALA A 235 2.98 -23.88 12.42
C ALA A 235 2.15 -22.59 12.56
N LEU A 236 0.95 -22.71 13.16
CA LEU A 236 -0.07 -21.67 13.23
C LEU A 236 0.46 -20.32 13.79
N LYS A 237 1.37 -20.38 14.75
CA LYS A 237 2.02 -19.18 15.33
C LYS A 237 2.72 -18.28 14.32
N TYR A 238 3.21 -18.84 13.18
CA TYR A 238 3.89 -18.07 12.13
C TYR A 238 2.91 -17.38 11.18
N ARG A 239 1.68 -17.87 11.12
CA ARG A 239 0.62 -17.32 10.28
C ARG A 239 -0.14 -16.16 10.94
N ARG A 240 0.11 -15.89 12.21
CA ARG A 240 -0.55 -14.82 12.97
C ARG A 240 0.18 -13.49 12.82
N PRO A 241 -0.53 -12.36 12.99
CA PRO A 241 0.11 -11.07 13.10
C PRO A 241 1.14 -11.07 14.23
N ILE A 242 2.22 -10.35 14.02
CA ILE A 242 3.16 -10.07 15.08
C ILE A 242 2.63 -8.93 15.96
N TYR A 243 2.78 -9.07 17.25
CA TYR A 243 2.39 -8.08 18.25
C TYR A 243 3.52 -7.87 19.28
N ASN A 244 3.33 -7.00 20.23
CA ASN A 244 4.36 -6.61 21.21
C ASN A 244 5.62 -5.97 20.59
N LEU A 245 5.50 -5.41 19.39
CA LEU A 245 6.52 -4.58 18.80
C LEU A 245 6.10 -3.11 18.91
N SER A 246 7.02 -2.25 19.29
CA SER A 246 6.81 -0.81 19.27
C SER A 246 7.12 -0.24 17.89
N THR A 247 6.58 0.94 17.57
CA THR A 247 6.92 1.67 16.35
C THR A 247 8.44 1.94 16.30
N GLU A 248 9.05 2.20 17.44
CA GLU A 248 10.50 2.40 17.55
C GLU A 248 11.28 1.12 17.18
N SER A 249 10.81 -0.06 17.58
CA SER A 249 11.48 -1.32 17.22
C SER A 249 11.35 -1.67 15.75
N VAL A 250 10.25 -1.25 15.11
CA VAL A 250 10.00 -1.48 13.68
C VAL A 250 10.70 -0.44 12.80
N ARG A 251 10.58 0.84 13.15
CA ARG A 251 10.97 1.96 12.30
C ARG A 251 12.13 2.80 12.86
N GLY A 252 12.33 2.84 14.16
CA GLY A 252 13.29 3.69 14.85
C GLY A 252 12.62 4.87 15.55
N SER A 253 13.39 5.53 16.46
CA SER A 253 12.88 6.67 17.20
C SER A 253 12.73 7.88 16.29
N THR A 254 11.73 8.71 16.57
CA THR A 254 11.50 9.99 15.87
C THR A 254 12.61 11.02 16.10
N ASN A 255 13.44 10.85 17.13
CA ASN A 255 14.57 11.73 17.41
C ASN A 255 15.70 11.54 16.37
N ALA A 256 15.72 10.45 15.62
CA ALA A 256 16.56 10.30 14.45
C ALA A 256 16.00 11.12 13.29
N THR A 257 16.11 12.43 13.40
CA THR A 257 15.95 13.43 12.34
C THR A 257 14.58 13.56 11.67
N GLY A 258 13.86 14.56 12.13
CA GLY A 258 12.91 15.31 11.32
C GLY A 258 11.67 14.53 10.94
N GLY A 259 10.54 15.04 11.36
CA GLY A 259 9.23 14.50 11.13
C GLY A 259 9.09 13.91 9.74
N VAL A 260 8.59 12.74 9.75
CA VAL A 260 8.34 11.99 8.56
C VAL A 260 7.20 12.58 7.87
N ASN A 261 7.44 13.27 6.83
CA ASN A 261 6.43 13.58 5.86
C ASN A 261 6.64 12.70 4.64
N TRP A 262 6.01 11.57 4.66
CA TRP A 262 5.73 10.80 3.49
C TRP A 262 4.50 11.47 2.81
N PRO A 263 4.51 11.87 1.52
CA PRO A 263 5.50 11.59 0.49
C PRO A 263 6.41 12.76 0.08
N GLU A 264 6.54 13.85 0.85
CA GLU A 264 7.00 15.12 0.29
C GLU A 264 8.49 15.27 0.03
N THR A 265 9.40 14.66 0.77
CA THR A 265 10.80 15.05 0.64
C THR A 265 11.79 13.93 0.86
N GLY A 266 11.63 12.86 0.19
CA GLY A 266 12.60 11.80 0.38
C GLY A 266 12.38 11.10 1.72
N TYR A 267 12.61 9.85 1.71
CA TYR A 267 12.36 8.95 2.83
C TYR A 267 13.01 9.47 4.09
N ALA A 268 12.21 9.64 5.11
CA ALA A 268 12.74 9.85 6.43
C ALA A 268 13.77 8.75 6.72
N LYS A 269 14.90 9.14 7.23
CA LYS A 269 15.92 8.21 7.66
C LYS A 269 15.30 7.25 8.66
N ILE A 270 15.17 6.01 8.27
CA ILE A 270 14.84 4.91 9.17
C ILE A 270 16.14 4.50 9.84
N ASP A 271 16.07 4.14 11.12
CA ASP A 271 17.21 3.55 11.80
C ASP A 271 17.61 2.26 11.10
N GLU A 272 18.86 2.20 10.63
CA GLU A 272 19.39 1.10 9.81
C GLU A 272 19.40 -0.26 10.53
N THR A 273 19.26 -0.27 11.85
CA THR A 273 19.21 -1.48 12.67
C THR A 273 17.81 -2.09 12.80
N LYS A 274 16.77 -1.35 12.41
CA LYS A 274 15.37 -1.72 12.64
C LYS A 274 14.78 -2.61 11.54
N THR A 275 13.61 -3.17 11.84
CA THR A 275 12.90 -4.13 10.96
C THR A 275 12.65 -3.57 9.57
N LEU A 276 12.13 -2.33 9.46
CA LEU A 276 11.86 -1.71 8.16
C LEU A 276 13.12 -1.50 7.33
N SER A 277 14.23 -1.15 7.94
CA SER A 277 15.50 -0.99 7.24
C SER A 277 16.00 -2.32 6.68
N LYS A 278 15.85 -3.42 7.44
CA LYS A 278 16.16 -4.77 6.95
C LYS A 278 15.25 -5.14 5.77
N LEU A 279 13.94 -4.89 5.90
CA LEU A 279 12.98 -5.15 4.84
C LEU A 279 13.29 -4.36 3.56
N ARG A 280 13.65 -3.08 3.68
CA ARG A 280 14.07 -2.26 2.54
C ARG A 280 15.30 -2.82 1.83
N ARG A 281 16.31 -3.24 2.59
CA ARG A 281 17.52 -3.86 2.00
C ARG A 281 17.23 -5.17 1.30
N GLN A 282 16.35 -6.00 1.88
CA GLN A 282 16.00 -7.29 1.31
C GLN A 282 15.09 -7.17 0.08
N SER A 283 14.13 -6.27 0.13
CA SER A 283 13.17 -6.08 -0.98
C SER A 283 13.68 -5.17 -2.09
N GLY A 284 14.59 -4.25 -1.78
CA GLY A 284 14.94 -3.14 -2.67
C GLY A 284 13.84 -2.07 -2.80
N LEU A 285 12.77 -2.18 -2.01
CA LEU A 285 11.61 -1.29 -2.02
C LEU A 285 11.65 -0.33 -0.83
N LEU A 286 11.07 0.83 -1.02
CA LEU A 286 10.93 1.84 0.02
C LEU A 286 9.63 1.61 0.82
N VAL A 287 9.64 0.51 1.55
CA VAL A 287 8.52 0.11 2.41
C VAL A 287 8.45 0.99 3.64
N ASP A 288 7.24 1.41 4.05
CA ASP A 288 6.99 2.14 5.30
C ASP A 288 5.61 1.78 5.88
N LEU A 289 5.25 2.39 7.01
CA LEU A 289 3.91 2.33 7.56
C LEU A 289 2.94 3.13 6.66
N PRO A 290 1.66 2.77 6.58
CA PRO A 290 0.67 3.59 5.90
C PRO A 290 0.47 4.92 6.63
N THR A 291 0.16 5.98 5.89
CA THR A 291 -0.53 7.11 6.51
C THR A 291 -1.94 6.68 6.89
N GLU A 292 -2.55 7.39 7.83
CA GLU A 292 -3.94 7.10 8.21
C GLU A 292 -4.89 7.20 7.02
N ALA A 293 -4.66 8.18 6.12
CA ALA A 293 -5.45 8.35 4.90
C ALA A 293 -5.30 7.17 3.94
N GLN A 294 -4.08 6.65 3.75
CA GLN A 294 -3.85 5.45 2.93
C GLN A 294 -4.53 4.22 3.54
N TRP A 295 -4.42 4.06 4.85
CA TRP A 295 -5.07 2.97 5.55
C TRP A 295 -6.59 3.01 5.38
N GLU A 296 -7.22 4.17 5.59
CA GLU A 296 -8.68 4.32 5.50
C GLU A 296 -9.18 4.15 4.07
N LEU A 297 -8.46 4.67 3.05
CA LEU A 297 -8.81 4.45 1.65
C LEU A 297 -8.78 2.95 1.31
N ALA A 298 -7.74 2.25 1.75
CA ALA A 298 -7.62 0.81 1.54
C ALA A 298 -8.69 0.02 2.31
N TYR A 299 -9.02 0.40 3.55
CA TYR A 299 -10.09 -0.22 4.32
C TYR A 299 -11.42 -0.11 3.61
N ARG A 300 -11.79 1.09 3.17
CA ARG A 300 -13.09 1.36 2.55
C ARG A 300 -13.31 0.59 1.26
N ALA A 301 -12.29 0.43 0.46
CA ALA A 301 -12.36 -0.33 -0.80
C ALA A 301 -13.64 -0.06 -1.59
N GLY A 302 -14.00 1.23 -1.75
CA GLY A 302 -15.21 1.66 -2.47
C GLY A 302 -16.50 1.64 -1.67
N THR A 303 -16.48 1.35 -0.37
CA THR A 303 -17.67 1.46 0.51
C THR A 303 -17.63 2.74 1.35
N THR A 304 -18.80 3.18 1.82
CA THR A 304 -18.96 4.36 2.67
C THR A 304 -19.46 4.03 4.08
N THR A 305 -19.72 2.77 4.34
CA THR A 305 -20.30 2.26 5.58
C THR A 305 -19.27 2.03 6.68
N LYS A 306 -19.74 1.72 7.89
CA LYS A 306 -18.90 1.40 9.04
C LYS A 306 -17.97 0.24 8.78
N PHE A 307 -18.47 -0.80 8.10
CA PHE A 307 -17.70 -1.98 7.71
C PHE A 307 -17.62 -2.09 6.20
N TYR A 308 -16.50 -2.58 5.69
CA TYR A 308 -16.24 -2.72 4.26
C TYR A 308 -17.08 -3.81 3.56
N THR A 309 -17.92 -4.52 4.28
CA THR A 309 -19.00 -5.35 3.72
C THR A 309 -20.13 -4.54 3.09
N GLY A 310 -20.13 -3.23 3.25
CA GLY A 310 -21.27 -2.37 2.87
C GLY A 310 -22.36 -2.32 3.95
N SER A 311 -22.08 -2.80 5.16
CA SER A 311 -22.98 -2.79 6.31
C SER A 311 -22.56 -1.77 7.36
N GLY A 312 -23.54 -1.17 8.05
CA GLY A 312 -23.33 -0.42 9.28
C GLY A 312 -23.57 -1.24 10.56
N ASP A 313 -24.02 -2.50 10.40
CA ASP A 313 -24.40 -3.37 11.51
C ASP A 313 -23.17 -4.06 12.11
N ASP A 314 -23.06 -4.05 13.43
CA ASP A 314 -21.92 -4.62 14.17
C ASP A 314 -21.79 -6.15 14.01
N SER A 315 -22.85 -6.85 13.61
CA SER A 315 -22.76 -8.28 13.25
C SER A 315 -21.82 -8.56 12.10
N ALA A 316 -21.61 -7.59 11.19
CA ALA A 316 -20.70 -7.71 10.09
C ALA A 316 -19.22 -7.81 10.53
N ALA A 317 -18.87 -7.25 11.68
CA ALA A 317 -17.50 -7.28 12.19
C ALA A 317 -16.95 -8.70 12.36
N SER A 318 -17.80 -9.63 12.78
CA SER A 318 -17.40 -11.04 13.01
C SER A 318 -17.17 -11.83 11.72
N LEU A 319 -17.58 -11.31 10.56
CA LEU A 319 -17.34 -11.93 9.26
C LEU A 319 -15.99 -11.51 8.67
N ILE A 320 -15.48 -10.35 9.09
CA ILE A 320 -14.35 -9.68 8.44
C ILE A 320 -13.11 -9.56 9.32
N GLY A 321 -13.20 -9.97 10.59
CA GLY A 321 -12.06 -9.90 11.48
C GLY A 321 -12.31 -10.52 12.85
N ARG A 322 -11.24 -10.75 13.55
CA ARG A 322 -11.24 -11.26 14.91
C ARG A 322 -11.54 -10.15 15.90
N ASN A 323 -12.59 -10.33 16.70
CA ASN A 323 -12.96 -9.45 17.80
C ASN A 323 -13.34 -10.26 19.05
N SER A 324 -13.67 -9.60 20.15
CA SER A 324 -14.00 -10.30 21.40
C SER A 324 -15.29 -11.11 21.35
N SER A 325 -16.12 -10.92 20.34
CA SER A 325 -17.39 -11.63 20.17
C SER A 325 -17.27 -12.94 19.39
N ASN A 326 -16.17 -13.13 18.63
CA ASN A 326 -16.00 -14.29 17.76
C ASN A 326 -14.71 -15.08 17.99
N GLY A 327 -14.21 -15.11 19.23
CA GLY A 327 -13.05 -15.89 19.60
C GLY A 327 -11.81 -15.07 19.95
N GLY A 328 -11.90 -13.74 19.98
CA GLY A 328 -10.91 -12.87 20.57
C GLY A 328 -10.96 -12.89 22.10
N TRP A 329 -10.19 -12.04 22.72
CA TRP A 329 -10.15 -11.91 24.17
C TRP A 329 -11.39 -11.20 24.70
N TRP A 330 -11.95 -11.67 25.79
CA TRP A 330 -13.12 -11.11 26.43
C TRP A 330 -12.97 -11.04 27.95
N ASP A 331 -13.69 -10.15 28.61
CA ASP A 331 -13.78 -10.07 30.04
C ASP A 331 -15.06 -10.77 30.51
N ASN A 332 -14.93 -11.86 31.26
CA ASN A 332 -16.07 -12.62 31.76
C ASN A 332 -16.69 -12.02 33.04
N GLY A 333 -16.27 -10.81 33.43
CA GLY A 333 -16.83 -10.09 34.58
C GLY A 333 -16.44 -10.65 35.95
N ASN A 334 -15.55 -11.63 36.05
CA ASN A 334 -15.14 -12.24 37.31
C ASN A 334 -13.85 -11.62 37.92
N GLY A 335 -13.41 -10.51 37.42
CA GLY A 335 -12.23 -9.77 37.88
C GLY A 335 -10.88 -10.43 37.59
N LYS A 336 -10.84 -11.47 36.75
CA LYS A 336 -9.61 -12.17 36.34
C LYS A 336 -9.01 -11.64 35.06
N GLY A 337 -9.51 -10.50 34.57
CA GLY A 337 -9.09 -9.92 33.30
C GLY A 337 -9.69 -10.61 32.08
N LYS A 338 -9.29 -10.15 30.91
CA LYS A 338 -9.75 -10.70 29.61
C LYS A 338 -9.25 -12.12 29.42
N GLN A 339 -10.14 -12.98 28.98
CA GLN A 339 -9.89 -14.41 28.79
C GLN A 339 -10.22 -14.82 27.35
N TRP A 340 -9.71 -15.96 26.96
CA TRP A 340 -10.05 -16.60 25.69
C TRP A 340 -11.55 -16.91 25.59
N HIS A 341 -12.16 -16.65 24.42
CA HIS A 341 -13.58 -16.90 24.21
C HIS A 341 -13.87 -18.41 24.13
N PRO A 342 -14.74 -18.96 25.00
CA PRO A 342 -14.91 -20.41 25.14
C PRO A 342 -15.68 -21.08 23.99
N SER A 343 -16.26 -20.33 23.05
CA SER A 343 -17.00 -20.89 21.92
C SER A 343 -16.12 -21.43 20.80
N GLU A 344 -14.82 -21.26 20.89
CA GLU A 344 -13.87 -21.77 19.88
C GLU A 344 -13.63 -23.26 20.11
N THR A 345 -14.29 -24.07 19.30
CA THR A 345 -14.16 -25.54 19.32
C THR A 345 -13.26 -26.09 18.25
N ASP A 346 -12.76 -25.24 17.34
CA ASP A 346 -11.87 -25.64 16.26
C ASP A 346 -10.50 -26.02 16.84
N PRO A 347 -10.02 -27.27 16.67
CA PRO A 347 -8.74 -27.71 17.17
C PRO A 347 -7.54 -26.98 16.50
N ASN A 348 -7.77 -26.30 15.36
CA ASN A 348 -6.77 -25.44 14.72
C ASN A 348 -6.69 -24.03 15.31
N TRP A 349 -7.62 -23.67 16.20
CA TRP A 349 -7.63 -22.38 16.85
C TRP A 349 -6.62 -22.32 17.98
N PRO A 350 -5.83 -21.29 17.99
CA PRO A 350 -4.84 -21.12 19.03
C PRO A 350 -5.43 -20.55 20.31
N SER A 351 -4.80 -20.88 21.42
CA SER A 351 -5.13 -20.37 22.76
C SER A 351 -4.83 -18.89 22.99
N GLU A 352 -4.36 -18.14 21.98
CA GLU A 352 -3.84 -16.78 22.16
C GLU A 352 -4.73 -15.67 21.58
N GLY A 353 -5.92 -15.94 21.11
CA GLY A 353 -6.90 -14.93 20.73
C GLY A 353 -6.77 -14.35 19.31
N TYR A 354 -5.63 -14.44 18.63
CA TYR A 354 -5.44 -13.91 17.28
C TYR A 354 -5.73 -14.97 16.22
N ALA A 355 -6.39 -14.54 15.15
CA ALA A 355 -6.59 -15.37 13.97
C ALA A 355 -5.32 -15.43 13.12
N PRO A 356 -5.13 -16.51 12.33
CA PRO A 356 -4.19 -16.48 11.24
C PRO A 356 -4.55 -15.37 10.25
N ALA A 357 -3.56 -14.67 9.73
CA ALA A 357 -3.78 -13.67 8.71
C ALA A 357 -4.45 -14.27 7.47
N GLY A 358 -5.43 -13.57 6.91
CA GLY A 358 -6.21 -14.03 5.76
C GLY A 358 -7.31 -15.04 6.08
N TYR A 359 -7.68 -15.19 7.34
CA TYR A 359 -8.72 -16.14 7.74
C TYR A 359 -10.15 -15.63 7.44
N TYR A 360 -10.37 -14.34 7.57
CA TYR A 360 -11.66 -13.71 7.40
C TYR A 360 -11.90 -13.25 5.96
N ILE A 361 -13.09 -12.71 5.69
CA ILE A 361 -13.46 -12.18 4.38
C ILE A 361 -12.64 -10.91 4.11
N PRO A 362 -11.97 -10.79 2.96
CA PRO A 362 -11.26 -9.58 2.58
C PRO A 362 -12.22 -8.46 2.18
N ASN A 363 -11.70 -7.24 2.05
CA ASN A 363 -12.44 -6.16 1.42
C ASN A 363 -12.42 -6.29 -0.13
N ALA A 364 -13.07 -5.37 -0.84
CA ALA A 364 -13.20 -5.41 -2.30
C ALA A 364 -11.86 -5.20 -3.06
N TYR A 365 -10.81 -4.75 -2.40
CA TYR A 365 -9.45 -4.78 -2.94
C TYR A 365 -8.74 -6.12 -2.71
N GLY A 366 -9.29 -7.02 -1.91
CA GLY A 366 -8.62 -8.26 -1.52
C GLY A 366 -7.62 -8.07 -0.38
N VAL A 367 -7.79 -7.05 0.45
CA VAL A 367 -6.99 -6.81 1.65
C VAL A 367 -7.73 -7.40 2.85
N TYR A 368 -7.03 -8.23 3.62
CA TYR A 368 -7.59 -9.00 4.73
C TYR A 368 -7.34 -8.35 6.08
N ASP A 369 -8.20 -8.69 7.06
CA ASP A 369 -8.00 -8.44 8.50
C ASP A 369 -7.84 -6.96 8.89
N MET A 370 -8.35 -6.00 8.09
CA MET A 370 -8.33 -4.58 8.42
C MET A 370 -9.37 -4.19 9.51
N SER A 371 -10.11 -5.18 10.03
CA SER A 371 -11.10 -5.02 11.08
C SER A 371 -10.83 -6.05 12.17
N GLY A 372 -10.44 -5.61 13.37
CA GLY A 372 -10.08 -6.52 14.46
C GLY A 372 -8.67 -7.13 14.30
N ASN A 373 -8.46 -8.28 14.90
CA ASN A 373 -7.20 -9.01 15.02
C ASN A 373 -6.13 -8.19 15.77
N VAL A 374 -5.35 -7.36 15.11
CA VAL A 374 -4.48 -6.36 15.74
C VAL A 374 -4.78 -4.97 15.23
N GLU A 375 -4.63 -3.96 16.07
CA GLU A 375 -4.67 -2.56 15.66
C GLU A 375 -3.43 -2.23 14.84
N GLU A 376 -3.63 -1.63 13.67
CA GLU A 376 -2.57 -1.34 12.73
C GLU A 376 -2.03 0.07 12.93
N VAL A 377 -0.76 0.16 13.30
CA VAL A 377 -0.11 1.44 13.56
C VAL A 377 0.15 2.18 12.26
N CYS A 378 -0.30 3.43 12.20
CA CYS A 378 -0.07 4.36 11.09
C CYS A 378 1.14 5.27 11.35
N LEU A 379 1.57 5.92 10.27
CA LEU A 379 2.70 6.85 10.30
C LEU A 379 2.37 8.17 11.01
N ASP A 380 1.10 8.54 10.99
CA ASP A 380 0.60 9.82 11.47
C ASP A 380 0.75 9.96 12.99
N TRP A 381 1.13 11.17 13.43
CA TRP A 381 0.95 11.56 14.81
C TRP A 381 -0.52 11.69 15.14
N TYR A 382 -0.89 11.31 16.36
CA TYR A 382 -2.28 11.36 16.78
C TYR A 382 -2.72 12.80 17.03
N ALA A 383 -3.83 13.18 16.39
CA ALA A 383 -4.62 14.36 16.68
C ALA A 383 -6.10 14.02 16.50
N SER A 384 -7.02 14.93 16.81
CA SER A 384 -8.45 14.75 16.53
C SER A 384 -8.67 14.43 15.05
N ALA A 385 -9.59 13.53 14.73
CA ALA A 385 -9.96 13.22 13.33
C ALA A 385 -10.40 14.46 12.53
N SER A 386 -10.97 15.46 13.20
CA SER A 386 -11.37 16.73 12.62
C SER A 386 -10.23 17.77 12.51
N SER A 387 -9.00 17.42 12.93
CA SER A 387 -7.87 18.31 12.74
C SER A 387 -7.58 18.51 11.24
N ALA A 388 -7.26 19.75 10.87
CA ALA A 388 -6.90 20.07 9.49
C ALA A 388 -5.71 19.26 8.96
N ASP A 389 -4.84 18.79 9.87
CA ASP A 389 -3.67 17.99 9.51
C ASP A 389 -4.03 16.57 9.00
N HIS A 390 -5.25 16.11 9.28
CA HIS A 390 -5.79 14.82 8.81
C HIS A 390 -6.77 14.94 7.64
N LEU A 391 -6.98 16.16 7.10
CA LEU A 391 -7.96 16.43 6.04
C LEU A 391 -7.27 16.96 4.78
N GLY A 392 -7.99 16.94 3.65
CA GLY A 392 -7.50 17.44 2.37
C GLY A 392 -6.71 16.42 1.55
N ALA A 393 -5.77 16.89 0.76
CA ALA A 393 -5.01 16.05 -0.16
C ALA A 393 -3.75 15.48 0.50
N ASN A 394 -3.59 14.15 0.43
CA ASN A 394 -2.45 13.40 0.97
C ASN A 394 -2.08 13.80 2.41
N PRO A 395 -3.02 13.84 3.36
CA PRO A 395 -2.70 14.24 4.73
C PRO A 395 -1.77 13.20 5.36
N VAL A 396 -0.89 13.68 6.23
CA VAL A 396 0.12 12.88 6.95
C VAL A 396 0.08 13.10 8.46
N GLY A 397 -1.00 13.72 8.94
CA GLY A 397 -1.14 14.12 10.32
C GLY A 397 -0.26 15.32 10.71
N PRO A 398 -0.25 15.72 11.97
CA PRO A 398 0.60 16.79 12.48
C PRO A 398 2.08 16.53 12.20
N THR A 399 2.84 17.59 11.91
CA THR A 399 4.28 17.48 11.61
C THR A 399 5.10 17.07 12.83
N LYS A 400 4.61 17.33 14.03
CA LYS A 400 5.18 16.92 15.30
C LYS A 400 4.12 16.98 16.38
N GLU A 401 4.12 16.01 17.27
CA GLU A 401 3.34 16.15 18.48
C GLU A 401 3.96 17.21 19.40
N THR A 402 3.13 18.11 19.90
CA THR A 402 3.51 19.11 20.91
C THR A 402 3.17 18.56 22.29
N GLY A 403 4.10 17.80 22.89
CA GLY A 403 3.89 17.25 24.23
C GLY A 403 4.88 16.16 24.60
N SER A 404 4.90 15.78 25.89
CA SER A 404 5.86 14.82 26.45
C SER A 404 5.51 13.35 26.16
N SER A 405 4.46 13.06 25.39
CA SER A 405 4.01 11.70 25.08
C SER A 405 3.53 11.58 23.64
N ALA A 406 4.49 11.59 22.72
CA ALA A 406 4.23 11.39 21.30
C ALA A 406 3.47 10.09 21.03
N LYS A 407 2.27 10.22 20.49
CA LYS A 407 1.37 9.08 20.19
C LYS A 407 1.16 8.97 18.67
N ARG A 408 1.19 7.75 18.15
CA ARG A 408 0.84 7.44 16.77
C ARG A 408 -0.61 7.01 16.67
N VAL A 409 -1.19 7.23 15.49
CA VAL A 409 -2.53 6.70 15.18
C VAL A 409 -2.44 5.18 15.02
N ALA A 410 -3.42 4.46 15.58
CA ALA A 410 -3.66 3.05 15.33
C ALA A 410 -5.11 2.85 14.90
N ARG A 411 -5.35 1.94 13.97
CA ARG A 411 -6.62 1.76 13.29
C ARG A 411 -7.11 0.30 13.33
N GLY A 412 -8.41 0.10 13.06
CA GLY A 412 -9.00 -1.22 12.82
C GLY A 412 -9.55 -1.93 14.06
N GLY A 413 -9.11 -1.55 15.26
CA GLY A 413 -9.42 -2.31 16.47
C GLY A 413 -8.65 -3.64 16.52
N SER A 414 -8.87 -4.44 17.57
CA SER A 414 -8.15 -5.70 17.77
C SER A 414 -9.07 -6.81 18.26
N ALA A 415 -8.53 -8.01 18.40
CA ALA A 415 -9.20 -9.17 18.99
C ALA A 415 -9.71 -8.94 20.44
N TRP A 416 -9.24 -7.88 21.09
CA TRP A 416 -9.67 -7.49 22.43
C TRP A 416 -10.89 -6.58 22.46
N HIS A 417 -11.21 -5.96 21.33
CA HIS A 417 -12.33 -5.01 21.20
C HIS A 417 -13.63 -5.72 20.90
N GLY A 418 -14.75 -5.10 21.30
CA GLY A 418 -16.06 -5.53 20.87
C GLY A 418 -16.26 -5.30 19.35
N ALA A 419 -17.25 -5.97 18.76
CA ALA A 419 -17.57 -5.82 17.35
C ALA A 419 -17.80 -4.34 16.94
N SER A 420 -18.44 -3.55 17.83
CA SER A 420 -18.67 -2.12 17.60
C SER A 420 -17.40 -1.30 17.41
N ASP A 421 -16.29 -1.76 17.95
CA ASP A 421 -15.03 -1.02 18.05
C ASP A 421 -13.96 -1.53 17.07
N THR A 422 -14.38 -2.21 15.99
CA THR A 422 -13.49 -2.70 14.92
C THR A 422 -13.84 -2.13 13.54
N GLY A 423 -14.75 -1.15 13.48
CA GLY A 423 -15.12 -0.48 12.23
C GLY A 423 -14.14 0.61 11.79
N VAL A 424 -14.41 1.18 10.62
CA VAL A 424 -13.56 2.21 9.99
C VAL A 424 -13.35 3.46 10.87
N SER A 425 -14.27 3.79 11.76
CA SER A 425 -14.16 4.95 12.66
C SER A 425 -13.31 4.69 13.90
N GLN A 426 -12.91 3.43 14.14
CA GLN A 426 -12.08 3.10 15.28
C GLN A 426 -10.69 3.69 15.12
N ARG A 427 -10.34 4.61 16.02
CA ARG A 427 -9.04 5.27 16.13
C ARG A 427 -8.53 5.13 17.54
N GLN A 428 -7.35 4.60 17.67
CA GLN A 428 -6.61 4.52 18.93
C GLN A 428 -5.29 5.29 18.81
N GLN A 429 -4.62 5.43 19.94
CA GLN A 429 -3.31 6.04 20.03
C GLN A 429 -2.34 5.10 20.73
N THR A 430 -1.11 5.00 20.22
CA THR A 430 -0.06 4.18 20.81
C THR A 430 1.21 4.99 21.01
N GLY A 431 1.91 4.75 22.12
CA GLY A 431 3.24 5.31 22.33
C GLY A 431 4.22 4.75 21.30
N GLN A 432 5.20 5.54 20.96
CA GLN A 432 6.18 5.15 19.97
C GLN A 432 7.09 4.02 20.45
N ASP A 433 7.39 3.99 21.73
CA ASP A 433 8.20 2.99 22.43
C ASP A 433 7.35 1.89 23.11
N GLU A 434 6.03 2.00 23.03
CA GLU A 434 5.11 1.05 23.63
C GLU A 434 4.86 -0.15 22.71
N GLY A 435 5.35 -1.33 23.10
CA GLY A 435 4.89 -2.60 22.53
C GLY A 435 3.67 -3.08 23.33
N SER A 436 2.63 -3.53 22.63
CA SER A 436 1.41 -4.04 23.25
C SER A 436 0.87 -5.24 22.48
N SER A 437 0.14 -6.10 23.17
CA SER A 437 -0.61 -7.19 22.54
C SER A 437 -1.75 -6.69 21.65
N LEU A 438 -2.11 -5.42 21.70
CA LEU A 438 -3.15 -4.85 20.84
C LEU A 438 -2.64 -4.46 19.46
N PHE A 439 -1.37 -4.04 19.36
CA PHE A 439 -0.83 -3.38 18.19
C PHE A 439 0.01 -4.32 17.31
N GLY A 440 -0.21 -4.21 16.02
CA GLY A 440 0.54 -4.82 14.95
C GLY A 440 0.79 -3.82 13.82
N PHE A 441 1.17 -4.34 12.66
CA PHE A 441 1.63 -3.51 11.55
C PHE A 441 1.15 -4.05 10.22
N ARG A 442 0.94 -3.12 9.30
CA ARG A 442 0.77 -3.33 7.86
C ARG A 442 1.68 -2.36 7.15
N PHE A 443 2.21 -2.73 5.98
CA PHE A 443 3.15 -1.89 5.28
C PHE A 443 2.61 -1.40 3.94
N VAL A 444 3.16 -0.27 3.50
CA VAL A 444 2.90 0.31 2.19
C VAL A 444 4.19 0.57 1.42
N VAL A 445 4.05 0.65 0.09
CA VAL A 445 5.10 1.10 -0.82
C VAL A 445 4.45 2.13 -1.75
N LEU A 446 5.06 3.29 -1.97
CA LEU A 446 4.59 4.21 -2.99
C LEU A 446 4.84 3.64 -4.38
N ASP A 447 3.86 3.82 -5.24
CA ASP A 447 3.96 3.41 -6.62
C ASP A 447 5.01 4.25 -7.38
N GLY A 448 5.77 3.60 -8.26
CA GLY A 448 6.88 4.22 -8.97
C GLY A 448 8.17 4.42 -8.19
N MET A 449 8.25 3.94 -6.94
CA MET A 449 9.43 4.06 -6.08
C MET A 449 10.15 2.73 -5.88
N VAL A 450 10.50 2.08 -6.95
CA VAL A 450 11.44 0.96 -6.92
C VAL A 450 12.85 1.56 -6.96
N GLN A 451 13.63 1.40 -5.90
CA GLN A 451 15.07 1.60 -6.00
C GLN A 451 15.64 0.47 -6.87
N LYS A 452 16.24 0.83 -7.98
CA LYS A 452 17.14 -0.08 -8.70
C LYS A 452 18.49 -0.15 -8.01
#